data_95638367cc2f875aaaf94e7bc4ef592a
#
_entry.id   95638367cc2f875aaaf94e7bc4ef592a
#
_cell.length_a   1.000
_cell.length_b   1.000
_cell.length_c   1.000
_cell.angle_alpha   90.00
_cell.angle_beta   90.00
_cell.angle_gamma   90.00
#
_symmetry.space_group_name_H-M   'P 1'
#
loop_
_entity.id
_entity.type
_entity.pdbx_description
1 polymer ?
#
loop_
_entity_poly.entity_id
_entity_poly.type
_entity_poly.pdbx_seq_one_letter_code
_entity_poly.pdbx_strand_id
1 'polypeptide(L)'
;MLETGFLFSSVIAILVLFNETFDKIVFTIFLAWIFLPLSIFDIQQQRLPDLATIPIACAGLLQGYLLPYVTFFDCLLGFILGFVLSAAVSILYSKIRRQTGLGWGDVKLIAAIGALIGWQLVPWFIFLASTAAILYVILQIIIRGRQAGKERIPFGPFLCGSSWLVWIYSIS
;
A
#
# COMPACT_ATOMS: atom_id res chain seq x y z
N MET A 1 -5.87 -19.21 10.62
CA MET A 1 -5.96 -17.73 10.51
C MET A 1 -5.50 -17.18 9.16
N LEU A 2 -4.42 -17.71 8.55
CA LEU A 2 -3.94 -17.28 7.24
C LEU A 2 -4.91 -17.62 6.11
N GLU A 3 -5.49 -18.82 6.12
CA GLU A 3 -6.42 -19.29 5.09
C GLU A 3 -7.73 -18.49 5.04
N THR A 4 -8.22 -18.05 6.19
CA THR A 4 -9.46 -17.25 6.24
C THR A 4 -9.27 -15.86 5.64
N GLY A 5 -8.09 -15.24 5.78
CA GLY A 5 -7.76 -13.97 5.15
C GLY A 5 -7.71 -14.06 3.61
N PHE A 6 -7.14 -15.15 3.09
CA PHE A 6 -7.10 -15.41 1.65
C PHE A 6 -8.50 -15.61 1.05
N LEU A 7 -9.34 -16.39 1.73
CA LEU A 7 -10.71 -16.62 1.28
C LEU A 7 -11.53 -15.34 1.32
N PHE A 8 -11.38 -14.53 2.38
CA PHE A 8 -12.13 -13.27 2.51
C PHE A 8 -11.72 -12.24 1.46
N SER A 9 -10.41 -12.10 1.19
CA SER A 9 -9.90 -11.24 0.13
C SER A 9 -10.35 -11.70 -1.26
N SER A 10 -10.33 -13.01 -1.52
CA SER A 10 -10.79 -13.56 -2.79
C SER A 10 -12.30 -13.41 -3.00
N VAL A 11 -13.09 -13.59 -1.94
CA VAL A 11 -14.56 -13.44 -2.01
C VAL A 11 -14.94 -11.97 -2.22
N ILE A 12 -14.29 -11.01 -1.52
CA ILE A 12 -14.53 -9.58 -1.73
C ILE A 12 -14.12 -9.18 -3.16
N ALA A 13 -12.97 -9.66 -3.65
CA ALA A 13 -12.54 -9.41 -5.02
C ALA A 13 -13.57 -9.93 -6.04
N ILE A 14 -14.09 -11.15 -5.84
CA ILE A 14 -15.12 -11.74 -6.69
C ILE A 14 -16.44 -10.95 -6.62
N LEU A 15 -16.90 -10.57 -5.43
CA LEU A 15 -18.15 -9.84 -5.26
C LEU A 15 -18.14 -8.43 -5.87
N VAL A 16 -17.02 -7.71 -5.74
CA VAL A 16 -16.86 -6.35 -6.30
C VAL A 16 -16.68 -6.40 -7.82
N LEU A 17 -16.14 -7.49 -8.35
CA LEU A 17 -15.71 -7.62 -9.74
C LEU A 17 -16.72 -8.39 -10.63
N PHE A 18 -17.91 -8.70 -10.13
CA PHE A 18 -18.90 -9.47 -10.89
C PHE A 18 -19.35 -8.82 -12.22
N ASN A 19 -18.98 -7.55 -12.45
CA ASN A 19 -19.32 -6.78 -13.66
C ASN A 19 -18.10 -6.31 -14.46
N GLU A 20 -16.88 -6.77 -14.12
CA GLU A 20 -15.66 -6.24 -14.68
C GLU A 20 -15.02 -7.20 -15.72
N THR A 21 -14.19 -6.65 -16.59
CA THR A 21 -13.45 -7.44 -17.59
C THR A 21 -12.48 -8.42 -16.90
N PHE A 22 -12.31 -9.59 -17.50
CA PHE A 22 -11.48 -10.69 -16.98
C PHE A 22 -10.08 -10.24 -16.57
N ASP A 23 -9.47 -9.32 -17.32
CA ASP A 23 -8.14 -8.80 -17.07
C ASP A 23 -8.02 -8.04 -15.74
N LYS A 24 -9.03 -7.25 -15.40
CA LYS A 24 -9.10 -6.52 -14.11
C LYS A 24 -9.19 -7.50 -12.94
N ILE A 25 -9.98 -8.57 -13.08
CA ILE A 25 -10.15 -9.60 -12.05
C ILE A 25 -8.82 -10.30 -11.78
N VAL A 26 -8.15 -10.75 -12.83
CA VAL A 26 -6.86 -11.45 -12.73
C VAL A 26 -5.81 -10.56 -12.06
N PHE A 27 -5.74 -9.29 -12.46
CA PHE A 27 -4.76 -8.36 -11.91
C PHE A 27 -5.05 -8.02 -10.44
N THR A 28 -6.31 -7.87 -10.06
CA THR A 28 -6.72 -7.62 -8.66
C THR A 28 -6.38 -8.80 -7.76
N ILE A 29 -6.61 -10.04 -8.22
CA ILE A 29 -6.23 -11.26 -7.50
C ILE A 29 -4.71 -11.33 -7.36
N PHE A 30 -3.97 -11.04 -8.42
CA PHE A 30 -2.50 -11.03 -8.40
C PHE A 30 -1.97 -10.03 -7.37
N LEU A 31 -2.53 -8.81 -7.30
CA LEU A 31 -2.16 -7.82 -6.28
C LEU A 31 -2.48 -8.30 -4.87
N ALA A 32 -3.65 -8.90 -4.64
CA ALA A 32 -4.01 -9.45 -3.34
C ALA A 32 -3.01 -10.54 -2.89
N TRP A 33 -2.54 -11.37 -3.81
CA TRP A 33 -1.54 -12.40 -3.55
C TRP A 33 -0.17 -11.83 -3.14
N ILE A 34 0.20 -10.66 -3.63
CA ILE A 34 1.45 -9.99 -3.25
C ILE A 34 1.28 -9.20 -1.94
N PHE A 35 0.16 -8.49 -1.78
CA PHE A 35 -0.06 -7.61 -0.62
C PHE A 35 -0.29 -8.37 0.68
N LEU A 36 -0.93 -9.54 0.64
CA LEU A 36 -1.17 -10.34 1.84
C LEU A 36 0.13 -10.86 2.49
N PRO A 37 1.01 -11.58 1.79
CA PRO A 37 2.27 -12.02 2.39
C PRO A 37 3.16 -10.84 2.79
N LEU A 38 3.15 -9.74 2.03
CA LEU A 38 3.91 -8.55 2.35
C LEU A 38 3.44 -7.91 3.67
N SER A 39 2.13 -7.82 3.88
CA SER A 39 1.54 -7.32 5.13
C SER A 39 1.91 -8.19 6.33
N ILE A 40 1.89 -9.52 6.15
CA ILE A 40 2.25 -10.47 7.21
C ILE A 40 3.74 -10.36 7.54
N PHE A 41 4.58 -10.23 6.52
CA PHE A 41 6.02 -10.10 6.70
C PHE A 41 6.38 -8.82 7.46
N ASP A 42 5.70 -7.69 7.14
CA ASP A 42 5.91 -6.43 7.84
C ASP A 42 5.47 -6.51 9.32
N ILE A 43 4.36 -7.20 9.62
CA ILE A 43 3.92 -7.42 11.00
C ILE A 43 4.96 -8.22 11.79
N GLN A 44 5.62 -9.21 11.18
CA GLN A 44 6.57 -10.09 11.85
C GLN A 44 7.97 -9.48 11.99
N GLN A 45 8.46 -8.82 10.96
CA GLN A 45 9.86 -8.37 10.90
C GLN A 45 10.04 -6.86 10.95
N GLN A 46 8.96 -6.08 10.79
CA GLN A 46 9.00 -4.60 10.70
C GLN A 46 10.03 -4.10 9.67
N ARG A 47 10.22 -4.87 8.60
CA ARG A 47 11.11 -4.58 7.47
C ARG A 47 10.46 -5.08 6.19
N LEU A 48 10.34 -4.21 5.22
CA LEU A 48 9.84 -4.58 3.89
C LEU A 48 11.02 -5.01 3.02
N PRO A 49 11.03 -6.26 2.52
CA PRO A 49 12.10 -6.73 1.64
C PRO A 49 11.97 -6.06 0.27
N ASP A 50 13.09 -5.61 -0.28
CA ASP A 50 13.15 -5.04 -1.62
C ASP A 50 12.65 -6.02 -2.69
N LEU A 51 12.79 -7.32 -2.41
CA LEU A 51 12.33 -8.40 -3.29
C LEU A 51 10.82 -8.37 -3.55
N ALA A 52 10.03 -7.78 -2.66
CA ALA A 52 8.58 -7.66 -2.82
C ALA A 52 8.17 -6.32 -3.44
N THR A 53 8.89 -5.23 -3.15
CA THR A 53 8.57 -3.90 -3.67
C THR A 53 8.90 -3.74 -5.15
N ILE A 54 9.99 -4.37 -5.62
CA ILE A 54 10.42 -4.33 -7.03
C ILE A 54 9.37 -4.94 -7.97
N PRO A 55 8.83 -6.16 -7.73
CA PRO A 55 7.79 -6.72 -8.58
C PRO A 55 6.53 -5.85 -8.67
N ILE A 56 6.13 -5.20 -7.56
CA ILE A 56 4.97 -4.30 -7.54
C ILE A 56 5.23 -3.08 -8.42
N ALA A 57 6.42 -2.47 -8.33
CA ALA A 57 6.80 -1.33 -9.17
C ALA A 57 6.85 -1.72 -10.65
N CYS A 58 7.44 -2.87 -10.97
CA CYS A 58 7.48 -3.39 -12.33
C CYS A 58 6.08 -3.68 -12.87
N ALA A 59 5.22 -4.31 -12.07
CA ALA A 59 3.84 -4.59 -12.45
C ALA A 59 3.04 -3.30 -12.71
N GLY A 60 3.21 -2.27 -11.87
CA GLY A 60 2.58 -0.96 -12.06
C GLY A 60 3.02 -0.26 -13.34
N LEU A 61 4.31 -0.23 -13.63
CA LEU A 61 4.82 0.37 -14.87
C LEU A 61 4.43 -0.45 -16.12
N LEU A 62 4.48 -1.77 -16.02
CA LEU A 62 4.11 -2.66 -17.13
C LEU A 62 2.61 -2.56 -17.43
N GLN A 63 1.78 -2.45 -16.43
CA GLN A 63 0.34 -2.22 -16.56
C GLN A 63 0.05 -0.95 -17.37
N GLY A 64 0.74 0.16 -17.08
CA GLY A 64 0.56 1.42 -17.82
C GLY A 64 0.95 1.34 -19.30
N TYR A 65 1.67 0.29 -19.69
CA TYR A 65 1.99 -0.01 -21.08
C TYR A 65 1.02 -1.02 -21.73
N LEU A 66 0.58 -2.03 -20.98
CA LEU A 66 -0.21 -3.16 -21.49
C LEU A 66 -1.72 -2.95 -21.36
N LEU A 67 -2.17 -2.20 -20.34
CA LEU A 67 -3.57 -2.05 -20.00
C LEU A 67 -4.04 -0.59 -20.18
N PRO A 68 -5.27 -0.36 -20.64
CA PRO A 68 -5.77 0.98 -20.95
C PRO A 68 -6.26 1.77 -19.71
N TYR A 69 -6.08 1.27 -18.49
CA TYR A 69 -6.67 1.87 -17.28
C TYR A 69 -5.91 3.11 -16.79
N VAL A 70 -4.59 3.07 -16.89
CA VAL A 70 -3.72 4.18 -16.48
C VAL A 70 -2.63 4.36 -17.54
N THR A 71 -2.33 5.58 -17.96
CA THR A 71 -1.26 5.83 -18.92
C THR A 71 0.12 5.56 -18.32
N PHE A 72 1.07 5.11 -19.12
CA PHE A 72 2.45 4.88 -18.67
C PHE A 72 3.05 6.12 -17.98
N PHE A 73 2.74 7.32 -18.51
CA PHE A 73 3.20 8.58 -17.91
C PHE A 73 2.60 8.81 -16.52
N ASP A 74 1.33 8.47 -16.30
CA ASP A 74 0.69 8.59 -15.00
C ASP A 74 1.28 7.61 -13.99
N CYS A 75 1.63 6.41 -14.42
CA CYS A 75 2.34 5.42 -13.61
C CYS A 75 3.73 5.90 -13.22
N LEU A 76 4.49 6.45 -14.16
CA LEU A 76 5.83 6.98 -13.93
C LEU A 76 5.79 8.19 -12.98
N LEU A 77 4.88 9.14 -13.22
CA LEU A 77 4.66 10.28 -12.33
C LEU A 77 4.22 9.83 -10.93
N GLY A 78 3.36 8.83 -10.85
CA GLY A 78 2.92 8.24 -9.58
C GLY A 78 4.07 7.64 -8.79
N PHE A 79 4.97 6.90 -9.47
CA PHE A 79 6.19 6.38 -8.85
C PHE A 79 7.08 7.49 -8.30
N ILE A 80 7.37 8.50 -9.11
CA ILE A 80 8.23 9.63 -8.71
C ILE A 80 7.59 10.41 -7.57
N LEU A 81 6.31 10.75 -7.67
CA LEU A 81 5.58 11.51 -6.68
C LEU A 81 5.47 10.76 -5.36
N GLY A 82 5.14 9.47 -5.41
CA GLY A 82 5.10 8.60 -4.23
C GLY A 82 6.47 8.53 -3.54
N PHE A 83 7.55 8.37 -4.31
CA PHE A 83 8.90 8.35 -3.77
C PHE A 83 9.30 9.70 -3.16
N VAL A 84 9.14 10.80 -3.89
CA VAL A 84 9.57 12.14 -3.45
C VAL A 84 8.80 12.58 -2.21
N LEU A 85 7.47 12.43 -2.18
CA LEU A 85 6.66 12.83 -1.04
C LEU A 85 7.02 12.01 0.21
N SER A 86 7.09 10.70 0.11
CA SER A 86 7.37 9.84 1.26
C SER A 86 8.81 9.98 1.74
N ALA A 87 9.78 10.13 0.83
CA ALA A 87 11.17 10.42 1.17
C ALA A 87 11.32 11.79 1.85
N ALA A 88 10.65 12.83 1.34
CA ALA A 88 10.65 14.15 1.93
C ALA A 88 10.10 14.13 3.36
N VAL A 89 8.98 13.44 3.59
CA VAL A 89 8.39 13.27 4.93
C VAL A 89 9.36 12.52 5.84
N SER A 90 9.98 11.42 5.39
CA SER A 90 10.94 10.64 6.16
C SER A 90 12.16 11.47 6.56
N ILE A 91 12.76 12.21 5.62
CA ILE A 91 13.93 13.05 5.85
C ILE A 91 13.60 14.22 6.76
N LEU A 92 12.48 14.90 6.52
CA LEU A 92 12.06 16.06 7.32
C LEU A 92 11.81 15.65 8.78
N TYR A 93 11.08 14.56 8.99
CA TYR A 93 10.83 14.03 10.31
C TYR A 93 12.12 13.66 11.05
N SER A 94 13.05 12.97 10.36
CA SER A 94 14.32 12.57 10.94
C SER A 94 15.19 13.77 11.34
N LYS A 95 15.16 14.86 10.57
CA LYS A 95 15.86 16.11 10.89
C LYS A 95 15.25 16.84 12.09
N ILE A 96 13.92 16.89 12.21
CA ILE A 96 13.22 17.60 13.27
C ILE A 96 13.26 16.83 14.59
N ARG A 97 12.97 15.53 14.54
CA ARG A 97 12.81 14.70 15.75
C ARG A 97 14.06 13.93 16.14
N ARG A 98 15.10 13.92 15.29
CA ARG A 98 16.33 13.11 15.47
C ARG A 98 16.05 11.63 15.70
N GLN A 99 14.94 11.13 15.17
CA GLN A 99 14.50 9.76 15.22
C GLN A 99 14.14 9.30 13.82
N THR A 100 14.29 8.02 13.54
CA THR A 100 13.83 7.45 12.26
C THR A 100 12.32 7.59 12.17
N GLY A 101 11.83 8.32 11.17
CA GLY A 101 10.42 8.48 10.88
C GLY A 101 9.89 7.27 10.11
N LEU A 102 9.50 7.52 8.86
CA LEU A 102 9.07 6.47 7.94
C LEU A 102 10.25 5.57 7.53
N GLY A 103 10.07 4.24 7.54
CA GLY A 103 11.08 3.30 7.08
C GLY A 103 11.37 3.44 5.57
N TRP A 104 12.62 3.23 5.16
CA TRP A 104 12.96 3.25 3.73
C TRP A 104 12.23 2.18 2.91
N GLY A 105 11.84 1.07 3.54
CA GLY A 105 10.99 0.05 2.93
C GLY A 105 9.61 0.58 2.58
N ASP A 106 8.99 1.34 3.50
CA ASP A 106 7.69 1.98 3.28
C ASP A 106 7.76 3.04 2.17
N VAL A 107 8.87 3.81 2.12
CA VAL A 107 9.11 4.78 1.03
C VAL A 107 9.12 4.10 -0.33
N LYS A 108 9.83 2.97 -0.46
CA LYS A 108 9.88 2.19 -1.70
C LYS A 108 8.52 1.58 -2.04
N LEU A 109 7.80 1.09 -1.04
CA LEU A 109 6.45 0.53 -1.23
C LEU A 109 5.47 1.61 -1.70
N ILE A 110 5.48 2.80 -1.09
CA ILE A 110 4.63 3.92 -1.52
C ILE A 110 4.93 4.33 -2.97
N ALA A 111 6.20 4.35 -3.36
CA ALA A 111 6.59 4.61 -4.74
C ALA A 111 6.07 3.52 -5.70
N ALA A 112 6.23 2.25 -5.33
CA ALA A 112 5.76 1.11 -6.13
C ALA A 112 4.23 1.12 -6.30
N ILE A 113 3.50 1.42 -5.23
CA ILE A 113 2.04 1.58 -5.28
C ILE A 113 1.65 2.80 -6.12
N GLY A 114 2.39 3.91 -6.02
CA GLY A 114 2.19 5.09 -6.87
C GLY A 114 2.28 4.77 -8.36
N ALA A 115 3.24 3.89 -8.76
CA ALA A 115 3.31 3.39 -10.13
C ALA A 115 2.07 2.59 -10.54
N LEU A 116 1.43 1.93 -9.58
CA LEU A 116 0.30 1.05 -9.82
C LEU A 116 -1.02 1.82 -9.98
N ILE A 117 -1.25 2.82 -9.14
CA ILE A 117 -2.52 3.57 -9.11
C ILE A 117 -2.49 4.88 -9.91
N GLY A 118 -1.29 5.31 -10.37
CA GLY A 118 -1.10 6.60 -11.03
C GLY A 118 -1.02 7.78 -10.05
N TRP A 119 -0.45 8.89 -10.51
CA TRP A 119 -0.13 10.04 -9.67
C TRP A 119 -1.37 10.73 -9.05
N GLN A 120 -2.51 10.68 -9.72
CA GLN A 120 -3.75 11.33 -9.30
C GLN A 120 -4.30 10.74 -7.99
N LEU A 121 -4.11 9.45 -7.79
CA LEU A 121 -4.62 8.71 -6.64
C LEU A 121 -3.62 8.61 -5.48
N VAL A 122 -2.34 8.95 -5.69
CA VAL A 122 -1.30 8.91 -4.65
C VAL A 122 -1.69 9.70 -3.39
N PRO A 123 -2.22 10.94 -3.47
CA PRO A 123 -2.62 11.68 -2.27
C PRO A 123 -3.75 10.98 -1.50
N TRP A 124 -4.75 10.44 -2.19
CA TRP A 124 -5.86 9.70 -1.58
C TRP A 124 -5.40 8.41 -0.92
N PHE A 125 -4.50 7.70 -1.58
CA PHE A 125 -3.88 6.49 -1.05
C PHE A 125 -3.13 6.78 0.27
N ILE A 126 -2.25 7.79 0.29
CA ILE A 126 -1.49 8.17 1.50
C ILE A 126 -2.44 8.63 2.61
N PHE A 127 -3.47 9.40 2.27
CA PHE A 127 -4.48 9.86 3.22
C PHE A 127 -5.22 8.69 3.87
N LEU A 128 -5.71 7.71 3.09
CA LEU A 128 -6.39 6.53 3.60
C LEU A 128 -5.47 5.68 4.48
N ALA A 129 -4.23 5.41 4.03
CA ALA A 129 -3.26 4.65 4.80
C ALA A 129 -2.94 5.30 6.15
N SER A 130 -2.71 6.62 6.14
CA SER A 130 -2.40 7.39 7.35
C SER A 130 -3.59 7.43 8.30
N THR A 131 -4.80 7.63 7.78
CA THR A 131 -6.03 7.64 8.58
C THR A 131 -6.27 6.29 9.25
N ALA A 132 -6.13 5.20 8.50
CA ALA A 132 -6.29 3.85 9.02
C ALA A 132 -5.25 3.55 10.13
N ALA A 133 -3.99 3.94 9.93
CA ALA A 133 -2.94 3.78 10.92
C ALA A 133 -3.22 4.60 12.20
N ILE A 134 -3.67 5.86 12.07
CA ILE A 134 -4.02 6.70 13.21
C ILE A 134 -5.20 6.10 13.99
N LEU A 135 -6.25 5.65 13.31
CA LEU A 135 -7.39 5.00 13.96
C LEU A 135 -6.97 3.75 14.72
N TYR A 136 -6.07 2.95 14.13
CA TYR A 136 -5.51 1.78 14.81
C TYR A 136 -4.75 2.16 16.09
N VAL A 137 -3.91 3.21 16.04
CA VAL A 137 -3.18 3.71 17.21
C VAL A 137 -4.14 4.16 18.30
N ILE A 138 -5.15 4.94 17.96
CA ILE A 138 -6.16 5.42 18.91
C ILE A 138 -6.86 4.24 19.56
N LEU A 139 -7.25 3.25 18.78
CA LEU A 139 -7.90 2.04 19.29
C LEU A 139 -6.99 1.27 20.26
N GLN A 140 -5.70 1.12 19.92
CA GLN A 140 -4.72 0.49 20.82
C GLN A 140 -4.53 1.26 22.13
N ILE A 141 -4.52 2.59 22.07
CA ILE A 141 -4.42 3.43 23.28
C ILE A 141 -5.66 3.27 24.17
N ILE A 142 -6.85 3.17 23.57
CA ILE A 142 -8.11 2.98 24.33
C ILE A 142 -8.14 1.60 25.00
N ILE A 143 -7.70 0.54 24.29
CA ILE A 143 -7.78 -0.85 24.79
C ILE A 143 -6.64 -1.18 25.75
N ARG A 144 -5.40 -0.78 25.44
CA ARG A 144 -4.17 -1.19 26.15
C ARG A 144 -3.53 -0.07 26.97
N GLY A 145 -4.07 1.16 26.90
CA GLY A 145 -3.57 2.32 27.60
C GLY A 145 -2.46 3.06 26.86
N ARG A 146 -2.05 4.21 27.40
CA ARG A 146 -1.12 5.17 26.76
C ARG A 146 0.25 4.59 26.39
N GLN A 147 0.68 3.50 27.01
CA GLN A 147 1.97 2.88 26.69
C GLN A 147 1.97 2.21 25.32
N ALA A 148 0.84 1.66 24.87
CA ALA A 148 0.71 1.04 23.57
C ALA A 148 0.96 2.03 22.40
N GLY A 149 0.69 3.32 22.59
CA GLY A 149 0.96 4.35 21.58
C GLY A 149 2.44 4.66 21.36
N LYS A 150 3.35 4.10 22.16
CA LYS A 150 4.81 4.24 22.01
C LYS A 150 5.46 3.05 21.28
N GLU A 151 4.72 1.98 21.06
CA GLU A 151 5.19 0.82 20.34
C GLU A 151 5.31 1.13 18.84
N ARG A 152 6.30 0.52 18.18
CA ARG A 152 6.43 0.62 16.73
C ARG A 152 5.30 -0.16 16.07
N ILE A 153 4.55 0.52 15.22
CA ILE A 153 3.43 -0.07 14.49
C ILE A 153 3.89 -0.39 13.08
N PRO A 154 3.66 -1.61 12.59
CA PRO A 154 3.92 -1.95 11.19
C PRO A 154 2.99 -1.11 10.30
N PHE A 155 3.56 -0.29 9.42
CA PHE A 155 2.80 0.58 8.53
C PHE A 155 2.39 -0.11 7.22
N GLY A 156 3.14 -1.15 6.81
CA GLY A 156 2.90 -1.93 5.60
C GLY A 156 1.48 -2.45 5.41
N PRO A 157 0.84 -3.06 6.42
CA PRO A 157 -0.55 -3.52 6.28
C PRO A 157 -1.54 -2.42 5.90
N PHE A 158 -1.36 -1.21 6.44
CA PHE A 158 -2.21 -0.07 6.12
C PHE A 158 -1.95 0.43 4.70
N LEU A 159 -0.68 0.42 4.25
CA LEU A 159 -0.32 0.72 2.88
C LEU A 159 -0.92 -0.30 1.90
N CYS A 160 -0.78 -1.57 2.17
CA CYS A 160 -1.32 -2.63 1.31
C CYS A 160 -2.85 -2.58 1.24
N GLY A 161 -3.53 -2.43 2.38
CA GLY A 161 -5.00 -2.36 2.43
C GLY A 161 -5.56 -1.14 1.72
N SER A 162 -5.00 0.05 1.97
CA SER A 162 -5.44 1.28 1.30
C SER A 162 -5.14 1.28 -0.19
N SER A 163 -4.00 0.73 -0.61
CA SER A 163 -3.67 0.63 -2.04
C SER A 163 -4.64 -0.27 -2.78
N TRP A 164 -5.03 -1.37 -2.16
CA TRP A 164 -6.00 -2.30 -2.74
C TRP A 164 -7.39 -1.66 -2.89
N LEU A 165 -7.85 -0.91 -1.88
CA LEU A 165 -9.10 -0.15 -1.95
C LEU A 165 -9.08 0.92 -3.06
N VAL A 166 -7.98 1.69 -3.12
CA VAL A 166 -7.82 2.74 -4.14
C VAL A 166 -7.70 2.13 -5.54
N TRP A 167 -7.02 0.98 -5.67
CA TRP A 167 -6.96 0.24 -6.93
C TRP A 167 -8.36 -0.18 -7.41
N ILE A 168 -9.17 -0.80 -6.55
CA ILE A 168 -10.55 -1.17 -6.90
C ILE A 168 -11.35 0.05 -7.35
N TYR A 169 -11.22 1.17 -6.63
CA TYR A 169 -11.89 2.41 -7.01
C TYR A 169 -11.42 2.93 -8.39
N SER A 170 -10.15 2.79 -8.73
CA SER A 170 -9.60 3.28 -10.00
C SER A 170 -10.08 2.52 -11.23
N ILE A 171 -10.50 1.26 -11.04
CA ILE A 171 -10.95 0.38 -12.12
C ILE A 171 -12.50 0.29 -12.22
N SER A 172 -13.20 0.76 -11.21
CA SER A 172 -14.67 0.84 -11.16
C SER A 172 -15.19 2.02 -11.98
#